data_0c0806e199e0291ab25cd27cf7e4e375
#
_entry.id   0c0806e199e0291ab25cd27cf7e4e375
#
_cell.length_a   1.000
_cell.length_b   1.000
_cell.length_c   1.000
_cell.angle_alpha   90.00
_cell.angle_beta   90.00
_cell.angle_gamma   90.00
#
_symmetry.space_group_name_H-M   'P 1'
#
loop_
_entity.id
_entity.type
_entity.pdbx_description
1 polymer ?
#
loop_
_entity_poly.entity_id
_entity_poly.type
_entity_poly.pdbx_seq_one_letter_code
_entity_poly.pdbx_strand_id
1 'polypeptide(L)'
;EHIYLVVKSLPGIQDVAMGMQIDNSTTKQTDGTNELDVVFTYNNRLHVIECKTVNYQSAHNKGEDKKELDRLVALKQSGGSAAKALFASYKKLDSDVRARAKDKNIEIIEQNDLNGLKARLKTWIGIQDPVPAPRPEVDEPTS
;
A
#
# COMPACT_ATOMS: atom_id res chain seq x y z
N GLU A 1 10.23 1.61 7.06
CA GLU A 1 10.56 3.03 7.30
C GLU A 1 10.54 3.85 6.01
N HIS A 2 11.20 3.38 4.93
CA HIS A 2 11.26 4.11 3.66
C HIS A 2 9.88 4.43 3.08
N ILE A 3 8.98 3.46 3.02
CA ILE A 3 7.60 3.66 2.52
C ILE A 3 6.85 4.68 3.36
N TYR A 4 6.99 4.62 4.67
CA TYR A 4 6.40 5.61 5.58
C TYR A 4 6.84 7.03 5.23
N LEU A 5 8.15 7.24 5.03
CA LEU A 5 8.69 8.56 4.68
C LEU A 5 8.17 9.05 3.33
N VAL A 6 8.07 8.16 2.35
CA VAL A 6 7.49 8.52 1.04
C VAL A 6 6.03 8.91 1.17
N VAL A 7 5.22 8.11 1.87
CA VAL A 7 3.79 8.42 2.11
C VAL A 7 3.64 9.76 2.80
N LYS A 8 4.41 10.00 3.87
CA LYS A 8 4.37 11.24 4.64
C LYS A 8 4.70 12.47 3.79
N SER A 9 5.51 12.31 2.74
CA SER A 9 5.88 13.38 1.82
C SER A 9 4.80 13.72 0.78
N LEU A 10 3.78 12.88 0.61
CA LEU A 10 2.75 13.05 -0.41
C LEU A 10 1.70 14.09 0.03
N PRO A 11 1.18 14.89 -0.93
CA PRO A 11 0.18 15.91 -0.60
C PRO A 11 -1.17 15.29 -0.23
N GLY A 12 -1.85 15.90 0.72
CA GLY A 12 -3.21 15.50 1.13
C GLY A 12 -3.30 14.29 2.04
N ILE A 13 -2.17 13.69 2.41
CA ILE A 13 -2.15 12.57 3.35
C ILE A 13 -2.43 13.08 4.76
N GLN A 14 -3.33 12.40 5.45
CA GLN A 14 -3.72 12.69 6.82
C GLN A 14 -3.48 11.48 7.73
N ASP A 15 -3.23 11.75 8.99
CA ASP A 15 -3.18 10.75 10.07
C ASP A 15 -2.28 9.53 9.74
N VAL A 16 -1.08 9.81 9.25
CA VAL A 16 -0.14 8.74 8.94
C VAL A 16 0.50 8.18 10.21
N ALA A 17 0.47 6.86 10.36
CA ALA A 17 1.10 6.13 11.46
C ALA A 17 1.95 4.98 10.92
N MET A 18 2.99 4.64 11.65
CA MET A 18 3.87 3.50 11.39
C MET A 18 3.86 2.56 12.59
N GLY A 19 3.89 1.25 12.34
CA GLY A 19 3.94 0.26 13.39
C GLY A 19 2.68 0.22 14.27
N MET A 20 1.51 0.51 13.69
CA MET A 20 0.25 0.48 14.43
C MET A 20 -0.12 -0.94 14.83
N GLN A 21 -0.30 -1.15 16.12
CA GLN A 21 -0.81 -2.42 16.65
C GLN A 21 -2.34 -2.35 16.74
N ILE A 22 -2.98 -3.36 16.18
CA ILE A 22 -4.44 -3.53 16.32
C ILE A 22 -4.65 -4.60 17.39
N ASP A 23 -5.27 -4.18 18.49
CA ASP A 23 -5.69 -5.10 19.54
C ASP A 23 -7.02 -5.75 19.14
N ASN A 24 -6.95 -6.98 18.69
CA ASN A 24 -8.13 -7.82 18.53
C ASN A 24 -8.46 -8.49 19.88
N SER A 25 -9.01 -7.74 20.80
CA SER A 25 -9.31 -8.17 22.18
C SER A 25 -10.32 -9.34 22.27
N THR A 26 -10.83 -9.84 21.17
CA THR A 26 -11.78 -10.94 21.14
C THR A 26 -11.15 -12.32 21.02
N THR A 27 -9.86 -12.42 20.76
CA THR A 27 -9.14 -13.70 20.71
C THR A 27 -8.05 -13.73 21.77
N LYS A 28 -8.21 -14.61 22.74
CA LYS A 28 -7.21 -14.91 23.78
C LYS A 28 -5.96 -15.62 23.24
N GLN A 29 -5.56 -15.34 22.02
CA GLN A 29 -4.30 -15.86 21.49
C GLN A 29 -3.20 -14.84 21.75
N THR A 30 -2.25 -15.25 22.56
CA THR A 30 -1.10 -14.48 23.01
C THR A 30 -0.11 -14.06 21.90
N ASP A 31 -0.34 -14.47 20.66
CA ASP A 31 0.53 -14.21 19.50
C ASP A 31 -0.12 -13.27 18.46
N GLY A 32 -1.14 -12.54 18.81
CA GLY A 32 -2.03 -11.90 17.84
C GLY A 32 -2.07 -10.38 17.83
N THR A 33 -0.97 -9.68 18.12
CA THR A 33 -0.90 -8.27 17.75
C THR A 33 -0.68 -8.19 16.24
N ASN A 34 -1.74 -7.86 15.51
CA ASN A 34 -1.61 -7.50 14.10
C ASN A 34 -0.93 -6.14 14.02
N GLU A 35 0.31 -6.12 13.63
CA GLU A 35 1.04 -4.90 13.36
C GLU A 35 0.84 -4.51 11.90
N LEU A 36 0.37 -3.29 11.69
CA LEU A 36 0.31 -2.66 10.37
C LEU A 36 1.53 -1.77 10.19
N ASP A 37 2.28 -1.97 9.12
CA ASP A 37 3.51 -1.23 8.90
C ASP A 37 3.28 0.24 8.63
N VAL A 38 2.32 0.56 7.76
CA VAL A 38 1.94 1.95 7.48
C VAL A 38 0.42 2.05 7.35
N VAL A 39 -0.16 3.01 8.05
CA VAL A 39 -1.60 3.31 8.00
C VAL A 39 -1.78 4.80 7.83
N PHE A 40 -2.67 5.20 6.93
CA PHE A 40 -2.99 6.62 6.73
C PHE A 40 -4.38 6.80 6.15
N THR A 41 -4.85 8.03 6.18
CA THR A 41 -6.09 8.42 5.51
C THR A 41 -5.82 9.39 4.38
N TYR A 42 -6.58 9.24 3.31
CA TYR A 42 -6.61 10.14 2.17
C TYR A 42 -8.05 10.22 1.64
N ASN A 43 -8.60 11.42 1.53
CA ASN A 43 -10.00 11.64 1.12
C ASN A 43 -11.00 10.78 1.94
N ASN A 44 -10.84 10.77 3.26
CA ASN A 44 -11.67 9.99 4.19
C ASN A 44 -11.65 8.48 3.94
N ARG A 45 -10.64 7.98 3.27
CA ARG A 45 -10.46 6.56 2.99
C ARG A 45 -9.23 6.04 3.71
N LEU A 46 -9.41 4.92 4.41
CA LEU A 46 -8.32 4.23 5.09
C LEU A 46 -7.42 3.51 4.08
N HIS A 47 -6.13 3.66 4.23
CA HIS A 47 -5.12 2.98 3.44
C HIS A 47 -4.18 2.23 4.39
N VAL A 48 -3.94 0.97 4.10
CA VAL A 48 -3.05 0.12 4.88
C VAL A 48 -1.97 -0.47 3.98
N ILE A 49 -0.73 -0.44 4.43
CA ILE A 49 0.41 -1.00 3.70
C ILE A 49 1.12 -2.00 4.61
N GLU A 50 1.30 -3.20 4.12
CA GLU A 50 2.12 -4.24 4.73
C GLU A 50 3.42 -4.35 3.95
N CYS A 51 4.55 -4.30 4.65
CA CYS A 51 5.88 -4.36 4.05
C CYS A 51 6.60 -5.63 4.51
N LYS A 52 7.14 -6.40 3.57
CA LYS A 52 7.89 -7.63 3.88
C LYS A 52 9.23 -7.66 3.14
N THR A 53 10.26 -8.05 3.87
CA THR A 53 11.61 -8.27 3.33
C THR A 53 11.97 -9.75 3.20
N VAL A 54 11.05 -10.62 3.55
CA VAL A 54 11.24 -12.08 3.58
C VAL A 54 11.39 -12.65 2.19
N ASN A 55 12.29 -13.61 2.04
CA ASN A 55 12.42 -14.38 0.80
C ASN A 55 11.45 -15.56 0.84
N TYR A 56 10.30 -15.41 0.20
CA TYR A 56 9.26 -16.44 0.13
C TYR A 56 9.61 -17.62 -0.76
N GLN A 57 10.66 -17.51 -1.56
CA GLN A 57 11.15 -18.61 -2.41
C GLN A 57 11.99 -19.62 -1.62
N SER A 58 12.42 -19.27 -0.40
CA SER A 58 13.17 -20.18 0.45
C SER A 58 12.25 -21.27 1.06
N ALA A 59 12.80 -22.45 1.32
CA ALA A 59 12.05 -23.56 1.89
C ALA A 59 11.40 -23.25 3.24
N HIS A 60 12.01 -22.39 4.07
CA HIS A 60 11.47 -21.99 5.37
C HIS A 60 10.27 -21.07 5.28
N ASN A 61 10.15 -20.30 4.20
CA ASN A 61 9.15 -19.25 4.05
C ASN A 61 8.08 -19.60 3.01
N LYS A 62 8.09 -20.81 2.51
CA LYS A 62 7.12 -21.28 1.50
C LYS A 62 5.70 -21.20 2.07
N GLY A 63 4.84 -20.47 1.40
CA GLY A 63 3.44 -20.28 1.81
C GLY A 63 3.21 -19.15 2.82
N GLU A 64 4.25 -18.51 3.34
CA GLU A 64 4.10 -17.38 4.26
C GLU A 64 3.54 -16.14 3.57
N ASP A 65 3.86 -15.92 2.30
CA ASP A 65 3.32 -14.84 1.48
C ASP A 65 1.80 -14.93 1.38
N LYS A 66 1.25 -16.13 1.20
CA LYS A 66 -0.19 -16.36 1.17
C LYS A 66 -0.85 -16.04 2.50
N LYS A 67 -0.25 -16.46 3.61
CA LYS A 67 -0.75 -16.14 4.96
C LYS A 67 -0.76 -14.65 5.23
N GLU A 68 0.30 -13.95 4.86
CA GLU A 68 0.39 -12.51 5.01
C GLU A 68 -0.64 -11.77 4.16
N LEU A 69 -0.86 -12.25 2.93
CA LEU A 69 -1.90 -11.70 2.08
C LEU A 69 -3.29 -11.90 2.67
N ASP A 70 -3.60 -13.11 3.16
CA ASP A 70 -4.89 -13.41 3.78
C ASP A 70 -5.14 -12.55 5.02
N ARG A 71 -4.11 -12.30 5.81
CA ARG A 71 -4.18 -11.38 6.94
C ARG A 71 -4.51 -9.97 6.49
N LEU A 72 -3.84 -9.48 5.46
CA LEU A 72 -4.08 -8.15 4.90
C LEU A 72 -5.50 -8.02 4.32
N VAL A 73 -6.01 -9.06 3.67
CA VAL A 73 -7.42 -9.11 3.20
C VAL A 73 -8.37 -8.93 4.36
N ALA A 74 -8.17 -9.64 5.46
CA ALA A 74 -9.01 -9.54 6.66
C ALA A 74 -8.95 -8.13 7.27
N LEU A 75 -7.77 -7.52 7.35
CA LEU A 75 -7.60 -6.16 7.84
C LEU A 75 -8.31 -5.13 6.96
N LYS A 76 -8.20 -5.28 5.64
CA LYS A 76 -8.92 -4.43 4.69
C LYS A 76 -10.43 -4.49 4.90
N GLN A 77 -10.98 -5.69 5.08
CA GLN A 77 -12.41 -5.89 5.34
C GLN A 77 -12.84 -5.23 6.65
N SER A 78 -12.00 -5.32 7.68
CA SER A 78 -12.26 -4.66 8.98
C SER A 78 -12.24 -3.13 8.88
N GLY A 79 -11.49 -2.58 7.93
CA GLY A 79 -11.40 -1.13 7.69
C GLY A 79 -12.57 -0.52 6.93
N GLY A 80 -13.55 -1.33 6.55
CA GLY A 80 -14.73 -0.89 5.80
C GLY A 80 -14.60 -1.11 4.29
N SER A 81 -15.71 -0.96 3.59
CA SER A 81 -15.81 -1.24 2.15
C SER A 81 -14.94 -0.34 1.26
N ALA A 82 -14.62 0.85 1.76
CA ALA A 82 -13.81 1.84 1.04
C ALA A 82 -12.31 1.73 1.34
N ALA A 83 -11.90 0.89 2.29
CA ALA A 83 -10.49 0.73 2.66
C ALA A 83 -9.66 0.16 1.50
N LYS A 84 -8.45 0.68 1.33
CA LYS A 84 -7.47 0.19 0.36
C LYS A 84 -6.31 -0.49 1.08
N ALA A 85 -5.79 -1.55 0.48
CA ALA A 85 -4.65 -2.28 1.01
C ALA A 85 -3.59 -2.49 -0.08
N LEU A 86 -2.33 -2.43 0.33
CA LEU A 86 -1.17 -2.64 -0.51
C LEU A 86 -0.19 -3.56 0.20
N PHE A 87 0.32 -4.54 -0.53
CA PHE A 87 1.36 -5.45 -0.06
C PHE A 87 2.68 -5.12 -0.79
N ALA A 88 3.64 -4.61 -0.06
CA ALA A 88 4.96 -4.28 -0.58
C ALA A 88 5.96 -5.37 -0.20
N SER A 89 6.53 -6.04 -1.18
CA SER A 89 7.51 -7.10 -0.97
C SER A 89 8.85 -6.74 -1.61
N TYR A 90 9.91 -6.82 -0.83
CA TYR A 90 11.26 -6.66 -1.35
C TYR A 90 11.65 -7.81 -2.28
N LYS A 91 11.08 -8.98 -2.08
CA LYS A 91 11.30 -10.19 -2.88
C LYS A 91 10.09 -10.49 -3.75
N LYS A 92 10.33 -11.21 -4.83
CA LYS A 92 9.27 -11.64 -5.75
C LYS A 92 8.29 -12.57 -5.03
N LEU A 93 7.01 -12.34 -5.27
CA LEU A 93 5.92 -13.18 -4.79
C LEU A 93 5.59 -14.30 -5.77
N ASP A 94 4.95 -15.35 -5.31
CA ASP A 94 4.44 -16.41 -6.18
C ASP A 94 3.31 -15.87 -7.07
N SER A 95 3.18 -16.46 -8.27
CA SER A 95 2.13 -16.09 -9.22
C SER A 95 0.72 -16.28 -8.65
N ASP A 96 0.51 -17.31 -7.85
CA ASP A 96 -0.78 -17.57 -7.19
C ASP A 96 -1.14 -16.46 -6.18
N VAL A 97 -0.16 -15.97 -5.44
CA VAL A 97 -0.35 -14.87 -4.49
C VAL A 97 -0.70 -13.58 -5.21
N ARG A 98 -0.03 -13.29 -6.32
CA ARG A 98 -0.35 -12.12 -7.15
C ARG A 98 -1.75 -12.19 -7.73
N ALA A 99 -2.16 -13.35 -8.24
CA ALA A 99 -3.51 -13.56 -8.77
C ALA A 99 -4.57 -13.37 -7.68
N ARG A 100 -4.34 -13.91 -6.48
CA ARG A 100 -5.23 -13.76 -5.34
C ARG A 100 -5.33 -12.30 -4.88
N ALA A 101 -4.23 -11.59 -4.84
CA ALA A 101 -4.21 -10.17 -4.48
C ALA A 101 -5.06 -9.34 -5.46
N LYS A 102 -4.91 -9.61 -6.75
CA LYS A 102 -5.72 -8.96 -7.80
C LYS A 102 -7.21 -9.24 -7.61
N ASP A 103 -7.56 -10.50 -7.35
CA ASP A 103 -8.95 -10.91 -7.09
C ASP A 103 -9.55 -10.22 -5.86
N LYS A 104 -8.75 -10.01 -4.82
CA LYS A 104 -9.14 -9.34 -3.59
C LYS A 104 -8.92 -7.82 -3.62
N ASN A 105 -8.56 -7.29 -4.75
CA ASN A 105 -8.32 -5.85 -4.97
C ASN A 105 -7.26 -5.27 -4.01
N ILE A 106 -6.17 -6.01 -3.85
CA ILE A 106 -4.98 -5.60 -3.11
C ILE A 106 -3.88 -5.27 -4.10
N GLU A 107 -3.34 -4.07 -4.00
CA GLU A 107 -2.20 -3.64 -4.81
C GLU A 107 -0.93 -4.34 -4.34
N ILE A 108 -0.08 -4.72 -5.30
CA ILE A 108 1.22 -5.32 -5.02
C ILE A 108 2.33 -4.47 -5.62
N ILE A 109 3.35 -4.19 -4.80
CA ILE A 109 4.61 -3.62 -5.23
C ILE A 109 5.71 -4.62 -4.91
N GLU A 110 6.41 -5.09 -5.94
CA GLU A 110 7.52 -6.04 -5.82
C GLU A 110 8.87 -5.36 -6.09
N GLN A 111 9.95 -6.11 -5.92
CA GLN A 111 11.33 -5.67 -6.05
C GLN A 111 11.61 -4.75 -7.24
N ASN A 112 11.12 -5.10 -8.42
CA ASN A 112 11.38 -4.32 -9.64
C ASN A 112 10.62 -2.98 -9.68
N ASP A 113 9.57 -2.86 -8.89
CA ASP A 113 8.71 -1.69 -8.85
C ASP A 113 9.16 -0.66 -7.81
N LEU A 114 10.14 -1.00 -6.97
CA LEU A 114 10.61 -0.13 -5.88
C LEU A 114 11.30 1.14 -6.40
N ASN A 115 11.89 1.11 -7.57
CA ASN A 115 12.52 2.29 -8.17
C ASN A 115 11.49 3.38 -8.52
N GLY A 116 10.26 2.99 -8.80
CA GLY A 116 9.14 3.90 -9.07
C GLY A 116 8.15 4.01 -7.92
N LEU A 117 8.58 3.74 -6.69
CA LEU A 117 7.70 3.62 -5.52
C LEU A 117 6.79 4.83 -5.32
N LYS A 118 7.34 6.03 -5.36
CA LYS A 118 6.55 7.26 -5.17
C LYS A 118 5.43 7.39 -6.21
N ALA A 119 5.74 7.17 -7.47
CA ALA A 119 4.76 7.22 -8.56
C ALA A 119 3.70 6.13 -8.42
N ARG A 120 4.10 4.92 -8.06
CA ARG A 120 3.19 3.80 -7.82
C ARG A 120 2.25 4.08 -6.65
N LEU A 121 2.75 4.62 -5.56
CA LEU A 121 1.94 5.01 -4.39
C LEU A 121 0.94 6.11 -4.76
N LYS A 122 1.37 7.14 -5.48
CA LYS A 122 0.48 8.21 -5.95
C LYS A 122 -0.66 7.66 -6.79
N THR A 123 -0.37 6.78 -7.74
CA THR A 123 -1.39 6.15 -8.59
C THR A 123 -2.36 5.31 -7.76
N TRP A 124 -1.86 4.50 -6.85
CA TRP A 124 -2.68 3.66 -5.99
C TRP A 124 -3.58 4.47 -5.06
N ILE A 125 -3.04 5.51 -4.45
CA ILE A 125 -3.79 6.42 -3.56
C ILE A 125 -4.84 7.21 -4.35
N GLY A 126 -4.56 7.52 -5.60
CA GLY A 126 -5.40 8.35 -6.45
C GLY A 126 -5.03 9.83 -6.43
N ILE A 127 -3.78 10.13 -6.04
CA ILE A 127 -3.26 11.49 -6.09
C ILE A 127 -2.93 11.84 -7.54
N GLN A 128 -3.56 12.88 -8.05
CA GLN A 128 -3.26 13.41 -9.38
C GLN A 128 -2.25 14.54 -9.29
N ASP A 129 -1.31 14.56 -10.24
CA ASP A 129 -0.44 15.71 -10.38
C ASP A 129 -1.28 16.92 -10.82
N PRO A 130 -0.99 18.13 -10.31
CA PRO A 130 -1.71 19.31 -10.73
C PRO A 130 -1.59 19.48 -12.25
N VAL A 131 -2.74 19.70 -12.92
CA VAL A 131 -2.75 20.01 -14.34
C VAL A 131 -1.93 21.27 -14.53
N PRO A 132 -0.90 21.28 -15.40
CA PRO A 132 -0.16 22.50 -15.67
C PRO A 132 -1.12 23.57 -16.15
N ALA A 133 -0.98 24.80 -15.63
CA ALA A 133 -1.79 25.93 -16.07
C ALA A 133 -1.71 26.04 -17.59
N PRO A 134 -2.83 26.31 -18.29
CA PRO A 134 -2.80 26.48 -19.73
C PRO A 134 -1.78 27.58 -20.05
N ARG A 135 -0.91 27.32 -21.01
CA ARG A 135 0.03 28.33 -21.49
C ARG A 135 -0.77 29.55 -21.93
N PRO A 136 -0.38 30.76 -21.52
CA PRO A 136 -1.03 31.93 -22.06
C PRO A 136 -0.92 31.88 -23.59
N GLU A 137 -2.04 32.05 -24.26
CA GLU A 137 -2.02 32.20 -25.71
C GLU A 137 -1.07 33.34 -26.05
N VAL A 138 -0.01 33.01 -26.74
CA VAL A 138 0.86 34.03 -27.31
C VAL A 138 0.07 34.59 -28.51
N ASP A 139 -0.43 35.81 -28.34
CA ASP A 139 -0.97 36.53 -29.48
C ASP A 139 0.09 36.58 -30.57
N GLU A 140 -0.10 35.80 -31.62
CA GLU A 140 0.76 35.94 -32.78
C GLU A 140 0.56 37.35 -33.34
N PRO A 141 1.65 38.11 -33.54
CA PRO A 141 1.50 39.41 -34.15
C PRO A 141 0.92 39.25 -35.54
N THR A 142 -0.28 39.71 -35.71
CA THR A 142 -0.89 39.86 -37.06
C THR A 142 -0.09 40.90 -37.81
N SER A 143 0.70 40.44 -38.74
CA SER A 143 1.37 41.33 -39.67
C SER A 143 0.38 41.85 -40.72
#